data_87ff429b5bba810153fbce324418912c
#
_entry.id   87ff429b5bba810153fbce324418912c
#
_cell.length_a   1.000
_cell.length_b   1.000
_cell.length_c   1.000
_cell.angle_alpha   90.00
_cell.angle_beta   90.00
_cell.angle_gamma   90.00
#
_symmetry.space_group_name_H-M   'P 1'
#
loop_
_entity.id
_entity.type
_entity.pdbx_description
1 polymer ?
#
loop_
_entity_poly.entity_id
_entity_poly.type
_entity_poly.pdbx_seq_one_letter_code
_entity_poly.pdbx_strand_id
1 'polypeptide(L)'
;MDKKRDYISPSDLTFLWNECKKCLWLKYNHKISTPGFMPLVGPMSAFQESMYREKATSYLSSELAPGVVSDWGKKVISKPIVIDGVETNWRIEGKYDLVITFDDGSLGLIDCKVTTSEMDADKVSHYRPQLEAYAYALENSLNEESKKVSETGLMMWRVNGAEGEPEDSFSFKTSHQYLSAGRDPAAFLGLVKEVINCVEGEMPESGDDCKNCKYVEKRTNII
;
A
#
# COMPACT_ATOMS: atom_id res chain seq x y z
N MET A 1 0.83 30.48 -1.70
CA MET A 1 1.38 29.28 -0.99
C MET A 1 0.57 28.09 -1.47
N ASP A 2 1.21 27.08 -2.02
CA ASP A 2 0.52 25.85 -2.39
C ASP A 2 -0.05 25.19 -1.13
N LYS A 3 -1.32 24.73 -1.23
CA LYS A 3 -1.98 24.05 -0.10
C LYS A 3 -1.14 22.86 0.33
N LYS A 4 -0.75 22.81 1.60
CA LYS A 4 -0.10 21.66 2.22
C LYS A 4 -0.96 20.41 2.03
N ARG A 5 -0.34 19.27 1.86
CA ARG A 5 -1.06 17.99 1.78
C ARG A 5 -1.67 17.67 3.14
N ASP A 6 -2.92 17.26 3.17
CA ASP A 6 -3.71 16.96 4.37
C ASP A 6 -4.12 15.47 4.46
N TYR A 7 -3.46 14.61 3.66
CA TYR A 7 -3.72 13.18 3.66
C TYR A 7 -2.42 12.36 3.56
N ILE A 8 -2.44 11.19 4.17
CA ILE A 8 -1.38 10.19 4.16
C ILE A 8 -1.75 9.12 3.13
N SER A 9 -0.83 8.86 2.19
CA SER A 9 -0.98 7.76 1.24
C SER A 9 -0.49 6.45 1.88
N PRO A 10 -1.28 5.37 1.83
CA PRO A 10 -0.89 4.08 2.39
C PRO A 10 0.49 3.58 1.92
N SER A 11 0.79 3.72 0.62
CA SER A 11 2.09 3.31 0.08
C SER A 11 3.27 4.12 0.62
N ASP A 12 3.05 5.38 1.02
CA ASP A 12 4.13 6.20 1.59
C ASP A 12 4.60 5.68 2.96
N LEU A 13 3.70 5.05 3.72
CA LEU A 13 4.03 4.42 5.01
C LEU A 13 4.93 3.19 4.83
N THR A 14 4.77 2.47 3.72
CA THR A 14 5.59 1.30 3.40
C THR A 14 6.92 1.70 2.77
N PHE A 15 6.92 2.62 1.81
CA PHE A 15 8.11 2.93 1.03
C PHE A 15 8.86 4.16 1.55
N LEU A 16 8.29 5.35 1.42
CA LEU A 16 9.03 6.59 1.73
C LEU A 16 9.39 6.73 3.20
N TRP A 17 8.53 6.32 4.12
CA TRP A 17 8.80 6.37 5.55
C TRP A 17 10.03 5.56 5.94
N ASN A 18 10.15 4.36 5.38
CA ASN A 18 11.26 3.46 5.65
C ASN A 18 12.53 3.83 4.86
N GLU A 19 12.37 4.40 3.66
CA GLU A 19 13.50 4.72 2.79
C GLU A 19 14.15 6.07 3.17
N CYS A 20 13.34 7.14 3.31
CA CYS A 20 13.89 8.46 3.60
C CYS A 20 12.83 9.45 4.10
N LYS A 21 12.91 9.81 5.38
CA LYS A 21 11.99 10.78 6.01
C LYS A 21 12.07 12.17 5.38
N LYS A 22 13.25 12.61 4.91
CA LYS A 22 13.41 13.86 4.16
C LYS A 22 12.64 13.86 2.84
N CYS A 23 12.70 12.78 2.07
CA CYS A 23 11.93 12.64 0.83
C CYS A 23 10.42 12.65 1.10
N LEU A 24 9.99 11.99 2.17
CA LEU A 24 8.60 12.05 2.63
C LEU A 24 8.20 13.48 2.99
N TRP A 25 8.99 14.17 3.81
CA TRP A 25 8.76 15.55 4.22
C TRP A 25 8.64 16.50 3.00
N LEU A 26 9.56 16.38 2.04
CA LEU A 26 9.54 17.17 0.80
C LEU A 26 8.30 16.91 -0.05
N LYS A 27 7.86 15.65 -0.14
CA LYS A 27 6.62 15.27 -0.85
C LYS A 27 5.39 15.92 -0.22
N TYR A 28 5.31 15.96 1.10
CA TYR A 28 4.14 16.46 1.82
C TYR A 28 4.09 17.98 1.92
N ASN A 29 5.24 18.62 2.11
CA ASN A 29 5.31 20.07 2.30
C ASN A 29 5.51 20.85 1.00
N HIS A 30 6.20 20.25 0.00
CA HIS A 30 6.57 20.94 -1.25
C HIS A 30 6.09 20.23 -2.52
N LYS A 31 5.34 19.11 -2.40
CA LYS A 31 4.88 18.30 -3.54
C LYS A 31 6.02 17.78 -4.43
N ILE A 32 7.22 17.67 -3.89
CA ILE A 32 8.38 17.12 -4.58
C ILE A 32 8.35 15.60 -4.40
N SER A 33 8.06 14.88 -5.48
CA SER A 33 8.07 13.41 -5.49
C SER A 33 9.38 12.89 -6.06
N THR A 34 9.83 11.76 -5.53
CA THR A 34 10.96 11.05 -6.11
C THR A 34 10.60 10.54 -7.50
N PRO A 35 11.46 10.72 -8.51
CA PRO A 35 11.23 10.15 -9.83
C PRO A 35 11.18 8.62 -9.75
N GLY A 36 10.19 8.03 -10.37
CA GLY A 36 10.07 6.58 -10.47
C GLY A 36 9.16 6.22 -11.65
N PHE A 37 9.62 5.32 -12.49
CA PHE A 37 8.85 4.77 -13.58
C PHE A 37 9.01 3.26 -13.61
N MET A 38 7.89 2.55 -13.43
CA MET A 38 7.82 1.09 -13.45
C MET A 38 6.82 0.65 -14.52
N PRO A 39 7.24 0.50 -15.79
CA PRO A 39 6.35 0.39 -16.94
C PRO A 39 5.39 -0.80 -16.89
N LEU A 40 5.78 -1.91 -16.28
CA LEU A 40 4.96 -3.12 -16.21
C LEU A 40 4.12 -3.26 -14.94
N VAL A 41 4.40 -2.48 -13.90
CA VAL A 41 3.72 -2.63 -12.59
C VAL A 41 2.23 -2.34 -12.71
N GLY A 42 1.83 -1.25 -13.36
CA GLY A 42 0.43 -0.90 -13.53
C GLY A 42 -0.38 -1.95 -14.33
N PRO A 43 0.05 -2.36 -15.54
CA PRO A 43 -0.60 -3.43 -16.28
C PRO A 43 -0.66 -4.76 -15.52
N MET A 44 0.42 -5.17 -14.86
CA MET A 44 0.43 -6.42 -14.09
C MET A 44 -0.53 -6.38 -12.90
N SER A 45 -0.60 -5.26 -12.16
CA SER A 45 -1.59 -5.09 -11.10
C SER A 45 -3.02 -5.16 -11.63
N ALA A 46 -3.30 -4.53 -12.79
CA ALA A 46 -4.62 -4.58 -13.40
C ALA A 46 -5.01 -6.01 -13.83
N PHE A 47 -4.08 -6.79 -14.37
CA PHE A 47 -4.33 -8.20 -14.68
C PHE A 47 -4.58 -9.01 -13.41
N GLN A 48 -3.79 -8.80 -12.36
CA GLN A 48 -3.94 -9.46 -11.08
C GLN A 48 -5.31 -9.16 -10.46
N GLU A 49 -5.70 -7.88 -10.39
CA GLU A 49 -7.03 -7.49 -9.93
C GLU A 49 -8.13 -8.18 -10.75
N SER A 50 -8.02 -8.20 -12.09
CA SER A 50 -9.05 -8.77 -12.97
C SER A 50 -9.26 -10.26 -12.77
N MET A 51 -8.23 -11.00 -12.38
CA MET A 51 -8.32 -12.45 -12.13
C MET A 51 -9.16 -12.78 -10.88
N TYR A 52 -9.23 -11.85 -9.92
CA TYR A 52 -9.88 -12.11 -8.63
C TYR A 52 -11.25 -11.44 -8.49
N ARG A 53 -11.66 -10.57 -9.40
CA ARG A 53 -12.97 -9.89 -9.36
C ARG A 53 -14.12 -10.91 -9.28
N GLU A 54 -15.02 -10.68 -8.33
CA GLU A 54 -16.22 -11.50 -8.12
C GLU A 54 -15.95 -12.98 -7.80
N LYS A 55 -14.71 -13.35 -7.50
CA LYS A 55 -14.35 -14.71 -7.13
C LYS A 55 -14.64 -14.98 -5.66
N ALA A 56 -15.07 -16.22 -5.37
CA ALA A 56 -15.14 -16.71 -4.00
C ALA A 56 -13.76 -16.73 -3.35
N THR A 57 -13.68 -16.53 -2.04
CA THR A 57 -12.43 -16.54 -1.28
C THR A 57 -11.62 -17.82 -1.46
N SER A 58 -12.30 -18.97 -1.64
CA SER A 58 -11.66 -20.26 -1.92
C SER A 58 -10.84 -20.28 -3.23
N TYR A 59 -11.12 -19.37 -4.15
CA TYR A 59 -10.30 -19.19 -5.37
C TYR A 59 -8.98 -18.47 -5.08
N LEU A 60 -8.95 -17.62 -4.04
CA LEU A 60 -7.76 -16.89 -3.62
C LEU A 60 -6.87 -17.75 -2.72
N SER A 61 -7.48 -18.33 -1.67
CA SER A 61 -6.83 -19.21 -0.71
C SER A 61 -7.86 -20.01 0.09
N SER A 62 -7.51 -21.25 0.42
CA SER A 62 -8.29 -22.06 1.37
C SER A 62 -8.16 -21.59 2.83
N GLU A 63 -7.25 -20.68 3.11
CA GLU A 63 -7.05 -20.10 4.46
C GLU A 63 -8.05 -18.98 4.78
N LEU A 64 -8.66 -18.39 3.75
CA LEU A 64 -9.64 -17.33 3.92
C LEU A 64 -11.01 -17.89 4.36
N ALA A 65 -11.67 -17.18 5.26
CA ALA A 65 -13.07 -17.45 5.58
C ALA A 65 -13.96 -17.35 4.33
N PRO A 66 -15.12 -18.03 4.30
CA PRO A 66 -16.05 -17.95 3.18
C PRO A 66 -16.51 -16.50 2.92
N GLY A 67 -16.56 -16.15 1.64
CA GLY A 67 -16.94 -14.82 1.17
C GLY A 67 -16.65 -14.64 -0.31
N VAL A 68 -16.75 -13.41 -0.79
CA VAL A 68 -16.55 -13.04 -2.20
C VAL A 68 -15.75 -11.74 -2.32
N VAL A 69 -14.93 -11.63 -3.34
CA VAL A 69 -14.32 -10.34 -3.74
C VAL A 69 -15.40 -9.45 -4.28
N SER A 70 -15.83 -8.49 -3.46
CA SER A 70 -17.00 -7.65 -3.71
C SER A 70 -16.66 -6.27 -4.27
N ASP A 71 -15.39 -5.85 -4.14
CA ASP A 71 -14.96 -4.55 -4.61
C ASP A 71 -13.46 -4.53 -4.96
N TRP A 72 -13.06 -3.62 -5.89
CA TRP A 72 -11.69 -3.52 -6.37
C TRP A 72 -11.37 -2.16 -6.97
N GLY A 73 -10.12 -1.76 -6.83
CA GLY A 73 -9.55 -0.60 -7.51
C GLY A 73 -10.24 0.73 -7.21
N LYS A 74 -10.93 0.86 -6.07
CA LYS A 74 -11.61 2.09 -5.69
C LYS A 74 -10.77 2.96 -4.77
N LYS A 75 -11.04 4.23 -4.83
CA LYS A 75 -10.47 5.22 -3.92
C LYS A 75 -11.26 5.20 -2.60
N VAL A 76 -10.53 5.16 -1.50
CA VAL A 76 -11.06 5.33 -0.15
C VAL A 76 -10.44 6.56 0.51
N ILE A 77 -11.25 7.29 1.27
CA ILE A 77 -10.84 8.44 2.07
C ILE A 77 -11.38 8.23 3.48
N SER A 78 -10.53 8.33 4.50
CA SER A 78 -10.98 8.25 5.88
C SER A 78 -11.56 9.59 6.37
N LYS A 79 -12.35 9.54 7.44
CA LYS A 79 -12.54 10.69 8.32
C LYS A 79 -11.20 11.14 8.87
N PRO A 80 -11.12 12.34 9.49
CA PRO A 80 -9.90 12.76 10.17
C PRO A 80 -9.40 11.69 11.14
N ILE A 81 -8.07 11.50 11.15
CA ILE A 81 -7.46 10.49 12.02
C ILE A 81 -7.53 10.96 13.46
N VAL A 82 -7.95 10.06 14.35
CA VAL A 82 -7.98 10.31 15.81
C VAL A 82 -6.77 9.63 16.46
N ILE A 83 -5.92 10.39 17.12
CA ILE A 83 -4.73 9.91 17.85
C ILE A 83 -4.86 10.33 19.31
N ASP A 84 -4.76 9.39 20.22
CA ASP A 84 -4.88 9.62 21.67
C ASP A 84 -6.18 10.38 22.05
N GLY A 85 -7.27 10.10 21.32
CA GLY A 85 -8.57 10.73 21.52
C GLY A 85 -8.70 12.15 20.92
N VAL A 86 -7.68 12.64 20.22
CA VAL A 86 -7.67 13.95 19.57
C VAL A 86 -7.78 13.80 18.06
N GLU A 87 -8.74 14.48 17.46
CA GLU A 87 -8.90 14.55 16.01
C GLU A 87 -7.79 15.42 15.40
N THR A 88 -7.11 14.87 14.39
CA THR A 88 -6.07 15.56 13.62
C THR A 88 -6.66 16.19 12.35
N ASN A 89 -5.86 17.00 11.65
CA ASN A 89 -6.23 17.50 10.31
C ASN A 89 -5.89 16.50 9.18
N TRP A 90 -5.37 15.31 9.54
CA TRP A 90 -4.89 14.33 8.59
C TRP A 90 -5.91 13.23 8.32
N ARG A 91 -5.88 12.70 7.12
CA ARG A 91 -6.73 11.59 6.64
C ARG A 91 -5.87 10.53 5.97
N ILE A 92 -6.37 9.33 5.88
CA ILE A 92 -5.83 8.33 4.96
C ILE A 92 -6.56 8.46 3.63
N GLU A 93 -5.81 8.51 2.54
CA GLU A 93 -6.36 8.53 1.19
C GLU A 93 -5.53 7.65 0.27
N GLY A 94 -6.20 6.72 -0.42
CA GLY A 94 -5.55 5.84 -1.36
C GLY A 94 -6.54 5.04 -2.21
N LYS A 95 -6.00 4.22 -3.10
CA LYS A 95 -6.75 3.30 -3.95
C LYS A 95 -6.34 1.88 -3.55
N TYR A 96 -7.29 1.10 -3.00
CA TYR A 96 -7.05 -0.30 -2.65
C TYR A 96 -7.17 -1.22 -3.86
N ASP A 97 -6.59 -2.42 -3.79
CA ASP A 97 -6.65 -3.39 -4.87
C ASP A 97 -7.93 -4.23 -4.80
N LEU A 98 -8.14 -5.02 -3.74
CA LEU A 98 -9.29 -5.88 -3.58
C LEU A 98 -9.90 -5.77 -2.17
N VAL A 99 -11.22 -5.79 -2.12
CA VAL A 99 -11.98 -5.93 -0.87
C VAL A 99 -12.88 -7.16 -0.97
N ILE A 100 -12.84 -8.00 0.05
CA ILE A 100 -13.69 -9.17 0.24
C ILE A 100 -14.83 -8.78 1.18
N THR A 101 -16.03 -9.22 0.90
CA THR A 101 -17.11 -9.29 1.88
C THR A 101 -17.22 -10.73 2.32
N PHE A 102 -16.97 -10.99 3.60
CA PHE A 102 -17.15 -12.31 4.20
C PHE A 102 -18.62 -12.57 4.51
N ASP A 103 -18.99 -13.84 4.68
CA ASP A 103 -20.39 -14.25 4.95
C ASP A 103 -20.91 -13.71 6.28
N ASP A 104 -20.04 -13.35 7.23
CA ASP A 104 -20.38 -12.68 8.50
C ASP A 104 -20.58 -11.15 8.35
N GLY A 105 -20.42 -10.61 7.16
CA GLY A 105 -20.55 -9.19 6.83
C GLY A 105 -19.30 -8.34 7.12
N SER A 106 -18.25 -8.91 7.69
CA SER A 106 -16.95 -8.22 7.84
C SER A 106 -16.21 -8.12 6.50
N LEU A 107 -15.19 -7.27 6.45
CA LEU A 107 -14.37 -7.09 5.26
C LEU A 107 -13.01 -7.77 5.39
N GLY A 108 -12.50 -8.27 4.26
CA GLY A 108 -11.09 -8.59 4.04
C GLY A 108 -10.46 -7.60 3.07
N LEU A 109 -9.26 -7.17 3.35
CA LEU A 109 -8.49 -6.30 2.46
C LEU A 109 -7.28 -7.04 1.92
N ILE A 110 -7.17 -7.12 0.59
CA ILE A 110 -6.07 -7.80 -0.09
C ILE A 110 -5.35 -6.80 -0.99
N ASP A 111 -4.05 -6.69 -0.78
CA ASP A 111 -3.17 -5.88 -1.62
C ASP A 111 -2.40 -6.81 -2.58
N CYS A 112 -2.45 -6.49 -3.86
CA CYS A 112 -1.90 -7.32 -4.93
C CYS A 112 -0.46 -6.93 -5.24
N LYS A 113 0.46 -7.89 -5.24
CA LYS A 113 1.87 -7.64 -5.51
C LYS A 113 2.46 -8.61 -6.51
N VAL A 114 3.32 -8.11 -7.37
CA VAL A 114 4.11 -8.92 -8.31
C VAL A 114 5.58 -8.85 -7.90
N THR A 115 6.24 -9.98 -7.90
CA THR A 115 7.65 -10.10 -7.46
C THR A 115 8.40 -11.16 -8.27
N THR A 116 9.71 -11.10 -8.29
CA THR A 116 10.60 -12.18 -8.75
C THR A 116 11.31 -12.88 -7.59
N SER A 117 11.23 -12.32 -6.39
CA SER A 117 11.85 -12.88 -5.17
C SER A 117 10.89 -13.81 -4.42
N GLU A 118 11.43 -14.51 -3.40
CA GLU A 118 10.62 -15.39 -2.53
C GLU A 118 9.47 -14.63 -1.87
N MET A 119 8.39 -15.37 -1.62
CA MET A 119 7.20 -14.88 -0.94
C MET A 119 7.24 -15.37 0.51
N ASP A 120 7.57 -14.48 1.44
CA ASP A 120 7.87 -14.80 2.82
C ASP A 120 7.23 -13.81 3.82
N ALA A 121 7.40 -14.08 5.11
CA ALA A 121 6.88 -13.28 6.20
C ALA A 121 7.50 -11.85 6.25
N ASP A 122 8.73 -11.67 5.75
CA ASP A 122 9.37 -10.35 5.74
C ASP A 122 8.62 -9.38 4.82
N LYS A 123 8.07 -9.88 3.71
CA LYS A 123 7.22 -9.09 2.84
C LYS A 123 5.94 -8.64 3.55
N VAL A 124 5.32 -9.54 4.31
CA VAL A 124 4.12 -9.20 5.10
C VAL A 124 4.43 -8.06 6.07
N SER A 125 5.53 -8.16 6.80
CA SER A 125 5.97 -7.12 7.75
C SER A 125 6.22 -5.78 7.06
N HIS A 126 6.84 -5.80 5.87
CA HIS A 126 7.11 -4.62 5.07
C HIS A 126 5.83 -3.90 4.60
N TYR A 127 4.81 -4.66 4.15
CA TYR A 127 3.56 -4.08 3.63
C TYR A 127 2.47 -3.86 4.68
N ARG A 128 2.64 -4.34 5.91
CA ARG A 128 1.63 -4.18 6.98
C ARG A 128 1.18 -2.74 7.19
N PRO A 129 2.06 -1.71 7.22
CA PRO A 129 1.63 -0.32 7.36
C PRO A 129 0.65 0.14 6.28
N GLN A 130 0.86 -0.29 5.03
CA GLN A 130 -0.04 0.01 3.91
C GLN A 130 -1.40 -0.67 4.09
N LEU A 131 -1.40 -1.94 4.46
CA LEU A 131 -2.61 -2.73 4.69
C LEU A 131 -3.45 -2.14 5.84
N GLU A 132 -2.82 -1.81 6.96
CA GLU A 132 -3.50 -1.18 8.10
C GLU A 132 -4.05 0.21 7.75
N ALA A 133 -3.35 0.98 6.92
CA ALA A 133 -3.84 2.28 6.46
C ALA A 133 -5.13 2.14 5.64
N TYR A 134 -5.19 1.20 4.72
CA TYR A 134 -6.42 0.93 3.97
C TYR A 134 -7.53 0.38 4.86
N ALA A 135 -7.21 -0.52 5.79
CA ALA A 135 -8.18 -1.05 6.74
C ALA A 135 -8.75 0.06 7.62
N TYR A 136 -7.90 0.95 8.15
CA TYR A 136 -8.33 2.13 8.88
C TYR A 136 -9.28 3.01 8.05
N ALA A 137 -8.94 3.24 6.77
CA ALA A 137 -9.74 4.07 5.89
C ALA A 137 -11.12 3.45 5.58
N LEU A 138 -11.22 2.13 5.45
CA LEU A 138 -12.49 1.42 5.29
C LEU A 138 -13.33 1.43 6.56
N GLU A 139 -12.69 1.22 7.72
CA GLU A 139 -13.37 1.25 9.04
C GLU A 139 -13.82 2.65 9.45
N ASN A 140 -13.18 3.70 8.92
CA ASN A 140 -13.47 5.10 9.21
C ASN A 140 -13.82 5.89 7.94
N SER A 141 -14.48 5.26 6.97
CA SER A 141 -14.76 5.89 5.67
C SER A 141 -15.53 7.20 5.81
N LEU A 142 -15.12 8.19 5.00
CA LEU A 142 -15.78 9.48 4.93
C LEU A 142 -17.09 9.39 4.11
N ASN A 143 -17.10 8.57 3.08
CA ASN A 143 -18.15 8.58 2.05
C ASN A 143 -19.04 7.33 2.08
N GLU A 144 -18.65 6.28 2.78
CA GLU A 144 -19.34 5.01 2.82
C GLU A 144 -19.63 4.60 4.27
N GLU A 145 -20.52 3.62 4.44
CA GLU A 145 -20.74 3.01 5.74
C GLU A 145 -19.47 2.32 6.24
N SER A 146 -19.09 2.63 7.47
CA SER A 146 -17.92 2.04 8.11
C SER A 146 -18.20 0.56 8.41
N LYS A 147 -17.32 -0.32 7.94
CA LYS A 147 -17.42 -1.77 8.17
C LYS A 147 -16.12 -2.29 8.77
N LYS A 148 -16.27 -3.25 9.69
CA LYS A 148 -15.12 -3.88 10.33
C LYS A 148 -14.27 -4.64 9.30
N VAL A 149 -12.96 -4.40 9.28
CA VAL A 149 -11.99 -5.19 8.54
C VAL A 149 -11.40 -6.25 9.47
N SER A 150 -11.77 -7.50 9.25
CA SER A 150 -11.34 -8.63 10.09
C SER A 150 -10.05 -9.29 9.59
N GLU A 151 -9.73 -9.13 8.31
CA GLU A 151 -8.56 -9.76 7.68
C GLU A 151 -7.84 -8.78 6.77
N THR A 152 -6.50 -8.82 6.77
CA THR A 152 -5.67 -8.14 5.78
C THR A 152 -4.59 -9.09 5.27
N GLY A 153 -4.24 -8.97 3.99
CA GLY A 153 -3.22 -9.84 3.42
C GLY A 153 -2.69 -9.37 2.07
N LEU A 154 -1.69 -10.10 1.62
CA LEU A 154 -1.07 -9.92 0.32
C LEU A 154 -1.46 -11.07 -0.62
N MET A 155 -1.87 -10.74 -1.84
CA MET A 155 -1.92 -11.69 -2.93
C MET A 155 -0.67 -11.52 -3.78
N MET A 156 0.28 -12.42 -3.60
CA MET A 156 1.58 -12.35 -4.26
C MET A 156 1.58 -13.17 -5.55
N TRP A 157 1.99 -12.55 -6.65
CA TRP A 157 2.36 -13.26 -7.87
C TRP A 157 3.88 -13.25 -8.02
N ARG A 158 4.46 -14.44 -8.07
CA ARG A 158 5.88 -14.59 -8.35
C ARG A 158 6.08 -15.00 -9.82
N VAL A 159 6.81 -14.17 -10.55
CA VAL A 159 7.21 -14.49 -11.93
C VAL A 159 8.37 -15.49 -11.85
N ASN A 160 8.14 -16.73 -12.33
CA ASN A 160 9.08 -17.84 -12.24
C ASN A 160 9.83 -18.09 -13.55
N GLY A 161 9.34 -17.56 -14.67
CA GLY A 161 9.92 -17.77 -15.98
C GLY A 161 9.04 -17.26 -17.11
N ALA A 162 9.43 -17.57 -18.32
CA ALA A 162 8.67 -17.31 -19.53
C ALA A 162 8.70 -18.53 -20.45
N GLU A 163 7.64 -18.69 -21.23
CA GLU A 163 7.50 -19.71 -22.29
C GLU A 163 7.03 -19.05 -23.57
N GLY A 164 7.35 -19.66 -24.69
CA GLY A 164 6.86 -19.26 -26.02
C GLY A 164 7.84 -19.62 -27.12
N GLU A 165 7.35 -19.56 -28.34
CA GLU A 165 8.15 -19.74 -29.54
C GLU A 165 8.48 -18.36 -30.14
N PRO A 166 9.69 -18.17 -30.73
CA PRO A 166 10.15 -16.86 -31.22
C PRO A 166 9.24 -16.22 -32.26
N GLU A 167 8.47 -16.99 -33.00
CA GLU A 167 7.59 -16.50 -34.09
C GLU A 167 6.15 -16.29 -33.65
N ASP A 168 5.82 -16.53 -32.36
CA ASP A 168 4.45 -16.49 -31.88
C ASP A 168 4.33 -15.48 -30.71
N SER A 169 4.07 -15.97 -29.52
CA SER A 169 3.87 -15.15 -28.32
C SER A 169 4.61 -15.72 -27.12
N PHE A 170 5.02 -14.83 -26.22
CA PHE A 170 5.60 -15.23 -24.95
C PHE A 170 4.58 -15.07 -23.82
N SER A 171 4.57 -16.04 -22.90
CA SER A 171 3.77 -16.02 -21.69
C SER A 171 4.68 -16.03 -20.46
N PHE A 172 4.36 -15.22 -19.45
CA PHE A 172 5.03 -15.31 -18.17
C PHE A 172 4.42 -16.44 -17.32
N LYS A 173 5.28 -17.31 -16.77
CA LYS A 173 4.89 -18.28 -15.76
C LYS A 173 4.86 -17.57 -14.40
N THR A 174 3.72 -17.66 -13.74
CA THR A 174 3.56 -17.12 -12.39
C THR A 174 3.03 -18.19 -11.44
N SER A 175 3.54 -18.23 -10.23
CA SER A 175 2.87 -18.84 -9.08
C SER A 175 2.23 -17.76 -8.24
N HIS A 176 1.17 -18.09 -7.49
CA HIS A 176 0.51 -17.18 -6.59
C HIS A 176 0.46 -17.75 -5.19
N GLN A 177 0.46 -16.88 -4.21
CA GLN A 177 0.32 -17.23 -2.81
C GLN A 177 -0.39 -16.11 -2.06
N TYR A 178 -1.35 -16.48 -1.22
CA TYR A 178 -1.91 -15.60 -0.21
C TYR A 178 -1.03 -15.61 1.04
N LEU A 179 -0.78 -14.44 1.60
CA LEU A 179 -0.06 -14.27 2.86
C LEU A 179 -0.93 -13.41 3.79
N SER A 180 -1.45 -14.00 4.86
CA SER A 180 -2.17 -13.25 5.89
C SER A 180 -1.21 -12.29 6.59
N ALA A 181 -1.65 -11.05 6.79
CA ALA A 181 -0.87 -10.03 7.51
C ALA A 181 -1.36 -9.87 8.96
N GLY A 182 -2.57 -10.33 9.26
CA GLY A 182 -3.24 -10.03 10.53
C GLY A 182 -3.46 -8.53 10.69
N ARG A 183 -3.93 -8.13 11.87
CA ARG A 183 -4.27 -6.75 12.19
C ARG A 183 -3.48 -6.27 13.41
N ASP A 184 -2.97 -5.03 13.35
CA ASP A 184 -2.37 -4.31 14.48
C ASP A 184 -2.70 -2.80 14.41
N PRO A 185 -3.97 -2.42 14.66
CA PRO A 185 -4.41 -1.03 14.60
C PRO A 185 -3.66 -0.12 15.58
N ALA A 186 -3.22 -0.66 16.73
CA ALA A 186 -2.52 0.13 17.74
C ALA A 186 -1.11 0.52 17.27
N ALA A 187 -0.33 -0.43 16.74
CA ALA A 187 0.97 -0.13 16.15
C ALA A 187 0.84 0.81 14.95
N PHE A 188 -0.21 0.64 14.13
CA PHE A 188 -0.49 1.55 13.02
C PHE A 188 -0.72 3.00 13.46
N LEU A 189 -1.57 3.24 14.47
CA LEU A 189 -1.80 4.60 14.97
C LEU A 189 -0.55 5.22 15.59
N GLY A 190 0.29 4.42 16.24
CA GLY A 190 1.61 4.83 16.71
C GLY A 190 2.50 5.31 15.57
N LEU A 191 2.59 4.52 14.49
CA LEU A 191 3.34 4.89 13.29
C LEU A 191 2.80 6.17 12.64
N VAL A 192 1.48 6.29 12.49
CA VAL A 192 0.84 7.48 11.91
C VAL A 192 1.15 8.73 12.73
N LYS A 193 1.15 8.63 14.06
CA LYS A 193 1.56 9.72 14.97
C LYS A 193 3.00 10.18 14.67
N GLU A 194 3.93 9.25 14.51
CA GLU A 194 5.32 9.57 14.15
C GLU A 194 5.42 10.23 12.77
N VAL A 195 4.68 9.73 11.79
CA VAL A 195 4.63 10.31 10.43
C VAL A 195 4.10 11.74 10.46
N ILE A 196 3.00 11.99 11.16
CA ILE A 196 2.44 13.34 11.30
C ILE A 196 3.45 14.28 11.98
N ASN A 197 4.05 13.87 13.08
CA ASN A 197 5.07 14.65 13.77
C ASN A 197 6.26 14.98 12.85
N CYS A 198 6.67 14.03 12.03
CA CYS A 198 7.76 14.25 11.07
C CYS A 198 7.38 15.28 10.01
N VAL A 199 6.18 15.16 9.38
CA VAL A 199 5.80 16.03 8.26
C VAL A 199 5.35 17.42 8.71
N GLU A 200 4.92 17.59 9.96
CA GLU A 200 4.58 18.88 10.56
C GLU A 200 5.79 19.57 11.21
N GLY A 201 6.83 18.81 11.52
CA GLY A 201 8.06 19.30 12.13
C GLY A 201 9.04 19.93 11.13
N GLU A 202 10.24 20.16 11.60
CA GLU A 202 11.35 20.62 10.77
C GLU A 202 11.76 19.54 9.75
N MET A 203 12.34 19.97 8.64
CA MET A 203 12.82 19.03 7.62
C MET A 203 13.91 18.11 8.19
N PRO A 204 13.70 16.80 8.20
CA PRO A 204 14.68 15.86 8.73
C PRO A 204 15.91 15.73 7.84
N GLU A 205 16.98 15.17 8.38
CA GLU A 205 18.15 14.77 7.61
C GLU A 205 17.81 13.68 6.58
N SER A 206 18.63 13.60 5.53
CA SER A 206 18.47 12.53 4.53
C SER A 206 18.79 11.16 5.13
N GLY A 207 18.06 10.14 4.70
CA GLY A 207 18.43 8.76 4.99
C GLY A 207 19.81 8.43 4.40
N ASP A 208 20.64 7.69 5.14
CA ASP A 208 22.04 7.39 4.80
C ASP A 208 22.20 6.75 3.40
N ASP A 209 21.26 5.90 3.02
CA ASP A 209 21.26 5.19 1.73
C ASP A 209 20.28 5.74 0.70
N CYS A 210 19.67 6.89 0.95
CA CYS A 210 18.71 7.47 0.02
C CYS A 210 19.36 7.87 -1.30
N LYS A 211 19.09 7.10 -2.34
CA LYS A 211 19.65 7.33 -3.70
C LYS A 211 19.23 8.67 -4.28
N ASN A 212 18.02 9.14 -3.98
CA ASN A 212 17.50 10.42 -4.47
C ASN A 212 18.25 11.60 -3.84
N CYS A 213 18.44 11.59 -2.52
CA CYS A 213 19.19 12.63 -1.82
C CYS A 213 20.65 12.64 -2.28
N LYS A 214 21.31 11.47 -2.35
CA LYS A 214 22.68 11.34 -2.85
C LYS A 214 22.83 11.85 -4.30
N TYR A 215 21.83 11.60 -5.15
CA TYR A 215 21.84 12.11 -6.53
C TYR A 215 21.77 13.64 -6.57
N VAL A 216 20.85 14.23 -5.81
CA VAL A 216 20.68 15.68 -5.75
C VAL A 216 21.95 16.35 -5.21
N GLU A 217 22.52 15.85 -4.12
CA GLU A 217 23.76 16.34 -3.53
C GLU A 217 24.92 16.33 -4.54
N LYS A 218 25.16 15.18 -5.18
CA LYS A 218 26.21 15.05 -6.20
C LYS A 218 26.01 16.03 -7.36
N ARG A 219 24.77 16.19 -7.82
CA ARG A 219 24.44 17.12 -8.91
C ARG A 219 24.72 18.57 -8.52
N THR A 220 24.34 18.97 -7.31
CA THR A 220 24.54 20.34 -6.82
C THR A 220 26.01 20.67 -6.66
N ASN A 221 26.86 19.69 -6.32
CA ASN A 221 28.30 19.88 -6.16
C ASN A 221 29.08 19.96 -7.51
N ILE A 222 28.41 19.72 -8.64
CA ILE A 222 29.01 19.81 -9.99
C ILE A 222 28.72 21.18 -10.64
N ILE A 223 27.67 21.85 -10.21
CA ILE A 223 27.21 23.14 -10.73
C ILE A 223 27.77 24.28 -9.87
#